data_486c17e4eea062a4373cd6b203912b80
#
_entry.id   486c17e4eea062a4373cd6b203912b80
#
_cell.length_a   1.000
_cell.length_b   1.000
_cell.length_c   1.000
_cell.angle_alpha   90.00
_cell.angle_beta   90.00
_cell.angle_gamma   90.00
#
_symmetry.space_group_name_H-M   'P 1'
#
loop_
_entity.id
_entity.type
_entity.pdbx_description
1 polymer ?
#
loop_
_entity_poly.entity_id
_entity_poly.type
_entity_poly.pdbx_seq_one_letter_code
_entity_poly.pdbx_strand_id
1 'polypeptide(L)'
;TVKYLYQLDIQAIKIHMLHMLKDTKLYELYQKEPFHILTREEYVDIVCDQLEILRPEIVIHRITGDPKEDDLIEPKWLVKKFGVLNEIDKELKHRDTYQGFQKSILNKTHQIIDHQVKKNDLVIDATVGNGFDSLYLLDIVTVGKLFGFDIQDEAIQNTNTLLKQHHKENYQLFQQGHEHLLDTLPNYKHKISLIIFNLGYLPKGNKKIRTKPNTTIQAIDQGYQLLNNKGIILITVYPDTNQKNTTGKEEEQALLKHLKEHYPNQYITYHNTDNQNAPYLIELKYQP
;
A
#
# COMPACT_ATOMS: atom_id res chain seq x y z
N THR A 1 9.92 -0.02 -21.24
CA THR A 1 11.18 -0.71 -20.90
C THR A 1 11.05 -1.43 -19.57
N VAL A 2 10.74 -0.74 -18.46
CA VAL A 2 10.72 -1.32 -17.11
C VAL A 2 9.69 -2.45 -16.96
N LYS A 3 8.47 -2.32 -17.50
CA LYS A 3 7.46 -3.39 -17.55
C LYS A 3 7.96 -4.67 -18.24
N TYR A 4 8.84 -4.54 -19.22
CA TYR A 4 9.49 -5.68 -19.89
C TYR A 4 10.57 -6.29 -18.99
N LEU A 5 11.42 -5.45 -18.37
CA LEU A 5 12.45 -5.90 -17.43
C LEU A 5 11.89 -6.64 -16.22
N TYR A 6 10.69 -6.26 -15.79
CA TYR A 6 9.98 -6.94 -14.70
C TYR A 6 9.77 -8.45 -14.95
N GLN A 7 9.60 -8.83 -16.22
CA GLN A 7 9.34 -10.23 -16.63
C GLN A 7 10.63 -11.07 -16.79
N LEU A 8 11.80 -10.41 -16.77
CA LEU A 8 13.08 -11.08 -16.95
C LEU A 8 13.63 -11.54 -15.60
N ASP A 9 14.35 -12.67 -15.63
CA ASP A 9 15.12 -13.15 -14.47
C ASP A 9 16.47 -12.40 -14.39
N ILE A 10 16.39 -11.15 -13.93
CA ILE A 10 17.56 -10.28 -13.73
C ILE A 10 17.70 -9.93 -12.25
N GLN A 11 18.95 -9.82 -11.77
CA GLN A 11 19.27 -9.53 -10.39
C GLN A 11 19.55 -8.06 -10.15
N ALA A 12 19.95 -7.32 -11.17
CA ALA A 12 20.33 -5.92 -11.03
C ALA A 12 20.16 -5.13 -12.32
N ILE A 13 19.96 -3.81 -12.18
CA ILE A 13 19.89 -2.87 -13.29
C ILE A 13 20.69 -1.59 -13.02
N LYS A 14 20.94 -0.85 -14.09
CA LYS A 14 21.43 0.54 -14.05
C LYS A 14 20.44 1.41 -14.81
N ILE A 15 19.97 2.46 -14.16
CA ILE A 15 19.12 3.48 -14.79
C ILE A 15 20.01 4.67 -15.14
N HIS A 16 19.94 5.11 -16.39
CA HIS A 16 20.70 6.27 -16.86
C HIS A 16 19.78 7.20 -17.64
N MET A 17 19.94 8.51 -17.42
CA MET A 17 19.37 9.49 -18.33
C MET A 17 20.21 9.59 -19.60
N LEU A 18 19.59 10.04 -20.67
CA LEU A 18 20.28 10.49 -21.85
C LEU A 18 21.07 11.76 -21.49
N HIS A 19 22.38 11.73 -21.74
CA HIS A 19 23.23 12.91 -21.59
C HIS A 19 24.06 13.12 -22.87
N MET A 20 24.23 14.37 -23.20
CA MET A 20 24.85 14.81 -24.43
C MET A 20 26.27 15.26 -24.15
N LEU A 21 27.23 14.68 -24.86
CA LEU A 21 28.64 15.00 -24.71
C LEU A 21 29.14 15.74 -25.96
N LYS A 22 30.18 16.55 -25.78
CA LYS A 22 30.92 17.17 -26.88
C LYS A 22 31.38 16.12 -27.90
N ASP A 23 31.50 16.52 -29.12
CA ASP A 23 32.09 15.73 -30.23
C ASP A 23 31.36 14.39 -30.45
N THR A 24 30.08 14.31 -30.13
CA THR A 24 29.23 13.15 -30.37
C THR A 24 28.23 13.39 -31.47
N LYS A 25 27.91 12.34 -32.23
CA LYS A 25 26.87 12.38 -33.25
C LYS A 25 25.52 12.85 -32.73
N LEU A 26 25.22 12.54 -31.46
CA LEU A 26 24.00 12.99 -30.80
C LEU A 26 23.96 14.52 -30.67
N TYR A 27 25.09 15.14 -30.30
CA TYR A 27 25.18 16.60 -30.21
C TYR A 27 25.05 17.25 -31.60
N GLU A 28 25.65 16.69 -32.65
CA GLU A 28 25.49 17.17 -34.05
C GLU A 28 24.02 17.10 -34.50
N LEU A 29 23.31 16.02 -34.17
CA LEU A 29 21.87 15.88 -34.43
C LEU A 29 21.04 16.90 -33.70
N TYR A 30 21.30 17.08 -32.40
CA TYR A 30 20.62 18.07 -31.57
C TYR A 30 20.78 19.49 -32.09
N GLN A 31 21.95 19.84 -32.57
CA GLN A 31 22.19 21.17 -33.17
C GLN A 31 21.37 21.39 -34.46
N LYS A 32 21.07 20.33 -35.21
CA LYS A 32 20.28 20.40 -36.46
C LYS A 32 18.78 20.39 -36.17
N GLU A 33 18.35 19.53 -35.24
CA GLU A 33 16.97 19.33 -34.89
C GLU A 33 16.87 19.16 -33.36
N PRO A 34 16.73 20.26 -32.60
CA PRO A 34 16.64 20.21 -31.15
C PRO A 34 15.41 19.40 -30.66
N PHE A 35 15.60 18.51 -29.69
CA PHE A 35 14.58 17.77 -29.04
C PHE A 35 14.51 18.12 -27.51
N HIS A 36 13.43 17.76 -26.87
CA HIS A 36 13.27 18.00 -25.42
C HIS A 36 14.32 17.22 -24.60
N ILE A 37 15.03 17.95 -23.75
CA ILE A 37 15.94 17.38 -22.75
C ILE A 37 15.24 17.45 -21.41
N LEU A 38 15.17 16.31 -20.71
CA LEU A 38 14.48 16.21 -19.44
C LEU A 38 15.03 17.23 -18.44
N THR A 39 14.13 17.94 -17.81
CA THR A 39 14.46 18.69 -16.59
C THR A 39 14.82 17.71 -15.46
N ARG A 40 15.36 18.23 -14.40
CA ARG A 40 15.72 17.41 -13.25
C ARG A 40 14.48 16.82 -12.56
N GLU A 41 13.42 17.61 -12.47
CA GLU A 41 12.12 17.23 -11.92
C GLU A 41 11.47 16.13 -12.75
N GLU A 42 11.41 16.29 -14.07
CA GLU A 42 10.87 15.25 -14.98
C GLU A 42 11.64 13.93 -14.86
N TYR A 43 12.98 14.02 -14.72
CA TYR A 43 13.80 12.83 -14.54
C TYR A 43 13.50 12.12 -13.21
N VAL A 44 13.37 12.87 -12.12
CA VAL A 44 13.01 12.35 -10.78
C VAL A 44 11.68 11.63 -10.85
N ASP A 45 10.66 12.25 -11.45
CA ASP A 45 9.34 11.65 -11.62
C ASP A 45 9.38 10.33 -12.40
N ILE A 46 10.07 10.32 -13.56
CA ILE A 46 10.21 9.11 -14.38
C ILE A 46 10.94 7.99 -13.64
N VAL A 47 11.97 8.32 -12.86
CA VAL A 47 12.72 7.32 -12.08
C VAL A 47 11.85 6.75 -10.96
N CYS A 48 11.10 7.58 -10.25
CA CYS A 48 10.15 7.11 -9.22
C CYS A 48 9.10 6.17 -9.84
N ASP A 49 8.49 6.52 -10.97
CA ASP A 49 7.55 5.67 -11.70
C ASP A 49 8.18 4.31 -12.10
N GLN A 50 9.45 4.33 -12.51
CA GLN A 50 10.18 3.11 -12.86
C GLN A 50 10.47 2.24 -11.64
N LEU A 51 10.88 2.85 -10.52
CA LEU A 51 11.14 2.14 -9.26
C LEU A 51 9.88 1.49 -8.73
N GLU A 52 8.75 2.18 -8.74
CA GLU A 52 7.47 1.65 -8.29
C GLU A 52 7.05 0.37 -9.02
N ILE A 53 7.43 0.22 -10.30
CA ILE A 53 7.12 -0.95 -11.13
C ILE A 53 8.13 -2.08 -10.92
N LEU A 54 9.41 -1.76 -10.68
CA LEU A 54 10.48 -2.75 -10.57
C LEU A 54 10.28 -3.66 -9.37
N ARG A 55 10.57 -4.97 -9.54
CA ARG A 55 10.54 -5.91 -8.41
C ARG A 55 11.49 -5.46 -7.30
N PRO A 56 11.08 -5.55 -6.03
CA PRO A 56 11.90 -5.08 -4.90
C PRO A 56 13.24 -5.84 -4.74
N GLU A 57 13.34 -7.05 -5.30
CA GLU A 57 14.56 -7.86 -5.25
C GLU A 57 15.64 -7.40 -6.24
N ILE A 58 15.26 -6.60 -7.26
CA ILE A 58 16.21 -6.10 -8.26
C ILE A 58 17.09 -5.02 -7.64
N VAL A 59 18.40 -5.27 -7.60
CA VAL A 59 19.36 -4.30 -7.08
C VAL A 59 19.56 -3.15 -8.07
N ILE A 60 19.40 -1.93 -7.61
CA ILE A 60 19.68 -0.74 -8.40
C ILE A 60 21.16 -0.34 -8.21
N HIS A 61 22.01 -0.67 -9.16
CA HIS A 61 23.44 -0.35 -9.09
C HIS A 61 23.71 1.14 -9.28
N ARG A 62 22.89 1.80 -10.10
CA ARG A 62 23.05 3.22 -10.43
C ARG A 62 21.73 3.80 -10.93
N ILE A 63 21.49 5.06 -10.57
CA ILE A 63 20.31 5.82 -11.00
C ILE A 63 20.71 7.04 -11.85
N THR A 64 21.99 7.42 -11.88
CA THR A 64 22.48 8.59 -12.62
C THR A 64 23.65 8.23 -13.52
N GLY A 65 23.88 9.05 -14.55
CA GLY A 65 25.12 9.05 -15.32
C GLY A 65 26.28 9.67 -14.52
N ASP A 66 27.51 9.51 -15.01
CA ASP A 66 28.73 10.10 -14.43
C ASP A 66 29.62 10.66 -15.55
N PRO A 67 29.13 11.67 -16.32
CA PRO A 67 29.91 12.29 -17.37
C PRO A 67 31.01 13.16 -16.77
N LYS A 68 32.09 13.37 -17.53
CA LYS A 68 33.07 14.40 -17.19
C LYS A 68 32.42 15.76 -17.39
N GLU A 69 32.59 16.68 -16.41
CA GLU A 69 31.97 17.98 -16.42
C GLU A 69 32.31 18.78 -17.68
N ASP A 70 33.57 18.75 -18.08
CA ASP A 70 34.08 19.50 -19.23
C ASP A 70 33.52 19.01 -20.57
N ASP A 71 33.07 17.75 -20.63
CA ASP A 71 32.54 17.14 -21.86
C ASP A 71 31.01 17.22 -21.94
N LEU A 72 30.32 17.51 -20.81
CA LEU A 72 28.88 17.53 -20.74
C LEU A 72 28.28 18.79 -21.38
N ILE A 73 27.46 18.62 -22.39
CA ILE A 73 26.67 19.68 -23.00
C ILE A 73 25.32 19.82 -22.29
N GLU A 74 24.54 18.75 -22.22
CA GLU A 74 23.22 18.70 -21.53
C GLU A 74 22.95 17.28 -20.98
N PRO A 75 22.14 17.16 -19.95
CA PRO A 75 21.58 18.23 -19.08
C PRO A 75 22.61 18.70 -18.04
N LYS A 76 22.77 20.01 -17.88
CA LYS A 76 23.75 20.61 -16.94
C LYS A 76 23.53 20.24 -15.47
N TRP A 77 22.30 19.96 -15.08
CA TRP A 77 21.98 19.56 -13.69
C TRP A 77 22.60 18.20 -13.28
N LEU A 78 23.05 17.40 -14.24
CA LEU A 78 23.65 16.08 -13.98
C LEU A 78 24.98 16.17 -13.22
N VAL A 79 25.71 17.29 -13.32
CA VAL A 79 26.95 17.53 -12.56
C VAL A 79 26.72 17.40 -11.04
N LYS A 80 25.50 17.72 -10.56
CA LYS A 80 25.12 17.64 -9.14
C LYS A 80 24.38 16.34 -8.80
N LYS A 81 24.94 15.20 -9.17
CA LYS A 81 24.30 13.86 -9.04
C LYS A 81 23.72 13.54 -7.64
N PHE A 82 24.41 13.93 -6.55
CA PHE A 82 23.90 13.69 -5.19
C PHE A 82 22.59 14.44 -4.92
N GLY A 83 22.38 15.58 -5.55
CA GLY A 83 21.11 16.29 -5.47
C GLY A 83 19.96 15.48 -6.04
N VAL A 84 20.18 14.82 -7.18
CA VAL A 84 19.16 13.98 -7.84
C VAL A 84 18.77 12.77 -6.98
N LEU A 85 19.74 12.09 -6.36
CA LEU A 85 19.46 10.96 -5.46
C LEU A 85 18.60 11.39 -4.27
N ASN A 86 18.96 12.54 -3.66
CA ASN A 86 18.17 13.07 -2.54
C ASN A 86 16.75 13.49 -2.95
N GLU A 87 16.57 13.95 -4.18
CA GLU A 87 15.24 14.31 -4.70
C GLU A 87 14.40 13.08 -5.01
N ILE A 88 14.97 12.03 -5.58
CA ILE A 88 14.28 10.75 -5.75
C ILE A 88 13.80 10.22 -4.39
N ASP A 89 14.66 10.24 -3.37
CA ASP A 89 14.30 9.83 -2.02
C ASP A 89 13.15 10.67 -1.41
N LYS A 90 13.20 11.98 -1.64
CA LYS A 90 12.13 12.90 -1.18
C LYS A 90 10.83 12.67 -1.94
N GLU A 91 10.91 12.46 -3.25
CA GLU A 91 9.75 12.24 -4.09
C GLU A 91 9.08 10.90 -3.77
N LEU A 92 9.83 9.80 -3.59
CA LEU A 92 9.27 8.54 -3.12
C LEU A 92 8.58 8.69 -1.76
N LYS A 93 9.15 9.47 -0.84
CA LYS A 93 8.52 9.79 0.46
C LYS A 93 7.27 10.64 0.31
N HIS A 94 7.29 11.63 -0.58
CA HIS A 94 6.14 12.49 -0.87
C HIS A 94 4.97 11.69 -1.47
N ARG A 95 5.28 10.75 -2.36
CA ARG A 95 4.29 9.84 -2.96
C ARG A 95 3.85 8.71 -2.02
N ASP A 96 4.48 8.55 -0.87
CA ASP A 96 4.33 7.40 0.03
C ASP A 96 4.52 6.06 -0.70
N THR A 97 5.57 5.98 -1.53
CA THR A 97 5.86 4.83 -2.38
C THR A 97 7.30 4.32 -2.22
N TYR A 98 7.58 3.17 -2.83
CA TYR A 98 8.90 2.52 -2.80
C TYR A 98 9.08 1.61 -4.02
N GLN A 99 10.27 1.07 -4.19
CA GLN A 99 10.54 0.11 -5.26
C GLN A 99 9.59 -1.10 -5.17
N GLY A 100 8.85 -1.36 -6.25
CA GLY A 100 7.86 -2.44 -6.31
C GLY A 100 6.47 -2.08 -5.76
N PHE A 101 6.22 -0.83 -5.38
CA PHE A 101 4.95 -0.36 -4.82
C PHE A 101 3.74 -0.77 -5.65
N GLN A 102 3.77 -0.65 -6.98
CA GLN A 102 2.65 -1.01 -7.86
C GLN A 102 2.29 -2.51 -7.84
N LYS A 103 3.17 -3.35 -7.30
CA LYS A 103 2.95 -4.79 -7.07
C LYS A 103 2.77 -5.11 -5.58
N SER A 104 2.72 -4.11 -4.72
CA SER A 104 2.53 -4.33 -3.30
C SER A 104 1.11 -4.80 -2.97
N ILE A 105 0.96 -5.45 -1.83
CA ILE A 105 -0.36 -5.81 -1.28
C ILE A 105 -1.18 -4.55 -0.99
N LEU A 106 -0.55 -3.47 -0.53
CA LEU A 106 -1.20 -2.19 -0.32
C LEU A 106 -1.83 -1.65 -1.62
N ASN A 107 -1.07 -1.63 -2.72
CA ASN A 107 -1.61 -1.20 -4.02
C ASN A 107 -2.76 -2.11 -4.48
N LYS A 108 -2.64 -3.43 -4.29
CA LYS A 108 -3.73 -4.36 -4.61
C LYS A 108 -4.97 -4.09 -3.78
N THR A 109 -4.80 -3.81 -2.49
CA THR A 109 -5.89 -3.42 -1.58
C THR A 109 -6.57 -2.15 -2.09
N HIS A 110 -5.80 -1.09 -2.40
CA HIS A 110 -6.32 0.17 -2.93
C HIS A 110 -7.07 -0.01 -4.26
N GLN A 111 -6.54 -0.80 -5.20
CA GLN A 111 -7.25 -1.10 -6.46
C GLN A 111 -8.62 -1.76 -6.24
N ILE A 112 -8.73 -2.67 -5.27
CA ILE A 112 -10.01 -3.30 -4.93
C ILE A 112 -10.94 -2.27 -4.29
N ILE A 113 -10.44 -1.45 -3.37
CA ILE A 113 -11.20 -0.39 -2.71
C ILE A 113 -11.76 0.61 -3.75
N ASP A 114 -10.92 1.12 -4.66
CA ASP A 114 -11.32 2.08 -5.71
C ASP A 114 -12.42 1.55 -6.63
N HIS A 115 -12.39 0.24 -6.91
CA HIS A 115 -13.41 -0.41 -7.72
C HIS A 115 -14.72 -0.64 -6.96
N GLN A 116 -14.62 -1.00 -5.69
CA GLN A 116 -15.72 -1.46 -4.86
C GLN A 116 -16.46 -0.32 -4.16
N VAL A 117 -15.73 0.65 -3.59
CA VAL A 117 -16.27 1.66 -2.66
C VAL A 117 -16.77 2.89 -3.41
N LYS A 118 -17.89 3.41 -2.98
CA LYS A 118 -18.57 4.61 -3.53
C LYS A 118 -18.67 5.71 -2.47
N LYS A 119 -18.84 6.95 -2.92
CA LYS A 119 -18.89 8.12 -2.04
C LYS A 119 -19.96 8.06 -0.92
N ASN A 120 -21.05 7.33 -1.13
CA ASN A 120 -22.17 7.22 -0.18
C ASN A 120 -22.07 5.97 0.72
N ASP A 121 -21.04 5.16 0.58
CA ASP A 121 -20.94 3.88 1.25
C ASP A 121 -20.67 4.04 2.74
N LEU A 122 -21.01 2.99 3.47
CA LEU A 122 -20.63 2.81 4.86
C LEU A 122 -19.50 1.78 4.89
N VAL A 123 -18.39 2.16 5.51
CA VAL A 123 -17.18 1.35 5.55
C VAL A 123 -16.66 1.20 6.98
N ILE A 124 -15.96 0.12 7.24
CA ILE A 124 -15.34 -0.16 8.52
C ILE A 124 -13.84 -0.35 8.34
N ASP A 125 -13.05 0.36 9.14
CA ASP A 125 -11.65 0.05 9.40
C ASP A 125 -11.57 -0.62 10.77
N ALA A 126 -11.38 -1.94 10.77
CA ALA A 126 -11.42 -2.75 11.99
C ALA A 126 -10.09 -2.74 12.78
N THR A 127 -9.07 -2.04 12.26
CA THR A 127 -7.71 -1.95 12.82
C THR A 127 -7.07 -0.62 12.44
N VAL A 128 -7.64 0.50 12.92
CA VAL A 128 -7.28 1.84 12.41
C VAL A 128 -5.81 2.21 12.56
N GLY A 129 -5.12 1.72 13.58
CA GLY A 129 -3.69 1.96 13.77
C GLY A 129 -3.31 3.43 13.72
N ASN A 130 -2.49 3.83 12.75
CA ASN A 130 -2.09 5.23 12.54
C ASN A 130 -3.05 6.00 11.61
N GLY A 131 -4.13 5.40 11.12
CA GLY A 131 -5.20 6.06 10.38
C GLY A 131 -5.01 6.23 8.88
N PHE A 132 -3.95 5.69 8.29
CA PHE A 132 -3.67 5.89 6.86
C PHE A 132 -4.73 5.26 5.97
N ASP A 133 -5.16 4.03 6.24
CA ASP A 133 -6.24 3.38 5.50
C ASP A 133 -7.59 4.06 5.74
N SER A 134 -7.84 4.49 6.99
CA SER A 134 -9.03 5.29 7.33
C SER A 134 -9.07 6.60 6.53
N LEU A 135 -7.93 7.29 6.38
CA LEU A 135 -7.83 8.52 5.57
C LEU A 135 -8.10 8.22 4.10
N TYR A 136 -7.47 7.17 3.56
CA TYR A 136 -7.66 6.75 2.17
C TYR A 136 -9.14 6.43 1.88
N LEU A 137 -9.80 5.70 2.77
CA LEU A 137 -11.24 5.42 2.64
C LEU A 137 -12.09 6.69 2.65
N LEU A 138 -11.77 7.66 3.51
CA LEU A 138 -12.49 8.93 3.61
C LEU A 138 -12.21 9.90 2.46
N ASP A 139 -11.17 9.69 1.66
CA ASP A 139 -10.98 10.40 0.40
C ASP A 139 -11.99 9.94 -0.66
N ILE A 140 -12.46 8.69 -0.59
CA ILE A 140 -13.48 8.12 -1.48
C ILE A 140 -14.89 8.33 -0.90
N VAL A 141 -15.08 7.96 0.37
CA VAL A 141 -16.39 8.03 1.08
C VAL A 141 -16.62 9.45 1.57
N THR A 142 -17.04 10.34 0.67
CA THR A 142 -17.23 11.77 0.96
C THR A 142 -18.61 12.14 1.50
N VAL A 143 -19.62 11.26 1.35
CA VAL A 143 -21.01 11.46 1.79
C VAL A 143 -21.44 10.38 2.79
N GLY A 144 -20.94 9.17 2.63
CA GLY A 144 -21.16 8.05 3.54
C GLY A 144 -20.44 8.23 4.88
N LYS A 145 -20.09 7.13 5.53
CA LYS A 145 -19.45 7.18 6.85
C LYS A 145 -18.44 6.06 7.04
N LEU A 146 -17.36 6.38 7.75
CA LEU A 146 -16.36 5.42 8.24
C LEU A 146 -16.58 5.15 9.73
N PHE A 147 -16.54 3.87 10.10
CA PHE A 147 -16.47 3.40 11.47
C PHE A 147 -15.10 2.77 11.71
N GLY A 148 -14.33 3.32 12.65
CA GLY A 148 -12.97 2.86 12.94
C GLY A 148 -12.87 2.22 14.30
N PHE A 149 -12.12 1.10 14.42
CA PHE A 149 -11.93 0.35 15.65
C PHE A 149 -10.45 0.14 15.95
N ASP A 150 -10.05 0.32 17.19
CA ASP A 150 -8.77 -0.14 17.73
C ASP A 150 -8.87 -0.24 19.26
N ILE A 151 -8.16 -1.21 19.84
CA ILE A 151 -8.10 -1.37 21.31
C ILE A 151 -7.13 -0.38 21.95
N GLN A 152 -6.19 0.16 21.18
CA GLN A 152 -5.14 1.03 21.67
C GLN A 152 -5.57 2.49 21.61
N ASP A 153 -5.54 3.17 22.76
CA ASP A 153 -5.84 4.61 22.84
C ASP A 153 -4.92 5.44 21.93
N GLU A 154 -3.62 5.09 21.84
CA GLU A 154 -2.64 5.73 20.96
C GLU A 154 -3.09 5.68 19.48
N ALA A 155 -3.59 4.53 19.03
CA ALA A 155 -4.08 4.36 17.66
C ALA A 155 -5.29 5.26 17.38
N ILE A 156 -6.25 5.30 18.30
CA ILE A 156 -7.43 6.18 18.21
C ILE A 156 -7.04 7.65 18.18
N GLN A 157 -6.10 8.08 19.03
CA GLN A 157 -5.63 9.47 19.07
C GLN A 157 -4.87 9.86 17.80
N ASN A 158 -3.95 8.99 17.32
CA ASN A 158 -3.19 9.22 16.09
C ASN A 158 -4.13 9.34 14.89
N THR A 159 -5.07 8.41 14.74
CA THR A 159 -6.07 8.42 13.66
C THR A 159 -6.93 9.67 13.74
N ASN A 160 -7.48 10.02 14.91
CA ASN A 160 -8.30 11.21 15.07
C ASN A 160 -7.54 12.50 14.73
N THR A 161 -6.26 12.58 15.10
CA THR A 161 -5.40 13.72 14.78
C THR A 161 -5.18 13.83 13.28
N LEU A 162 -4.82 12.71 12.62
CA LEU A 162 -4.62 12.65 11.18
C LEU A 162 -5.88 13.08 10.42
N LEU A 163 -7.03 12.49 10.76
CA LEU A 163 -8.30 12.77 10.06
C LEU A 163 -8.74 14.23 10.24
N LYS A 164 -8.55 14.82 11.41
CA LYS A 164 -8.83 16.25 11.66
C LYS A 164 -7.90 17.17 10.86
N GLN A 165 -6.61 16.85 10.76
CA GLN A 165 -5.66 17.60 9.92
C GLN A 165 -6.06 17.62 8.44
N HIS A 166 -6.72 16.57 7.96
CA HIS A 166 -7.27 16.44 6.60
C HIS A 166 -8.75 16.86 6.50
N HIS A 167 -9.29 17.57 7.50
CA HIS A 167 -10.66 18.11 7.51
C HIS A 167 -11.75 17.05 7.28
N LYS A 168 -11.52 15.81 7.75
CA LYS A 168 -12.52 14.75 7.69
C LYS A 168 -13.49 14.86 8.87
N GLU A 169 -14.80 14.68 8.63
CA GLU A 169 -15.85 14.81 9.63
C GLU A 169 -16.80 13.60 9.67
N ASN A 170 -16.90 12.87 8.58
CA ASN A 170 -17.83 11.77 8.39
C ASN A 170 -17.30 10.42 8.88
N TYR A 171 -16.72 10.39 10.09
CA TYR A 171 -16.20 9.19 10.73
C TYR A 171 -16.64 9.08 12.19
N GLN A 172 -16.48 7.89 12.73
CA GLN A 172 -16.65 7.61 14.16
C GLN A 172 -15.63 6.56 14.59
N LEU A 173 -14.83 6.88 15.60
CA LEU A 173 -13.82 5.99 16.14
C LEU A 173 -14.29 5.37 17.47
N PHE A 174 -13.97 4.10 17.66
CA PHE A 174 -14.30 3.32 18.87
C PHE A 174 -13.00 2.75 19.43
N GLN A 175 -12.67 3.11 20.66
CA GLN A 175 -11.60 2.47 21.42
C GLN A 175 -12.08 1.10 21.94
N GLN A 176 -12.16 0.14 21.04
CA GLN A 176 -12.76 -1.18 21.30
C GLN A 176 -12.19 -2.22 20.35
N GLY A 177 -12.13 -3.47 20.80
CA GLY A 177 -11.72 -4.58 19.94
C GLY A 177 -12.73 -4.84 18.82
N HIS A 178 -12.20 -5.22 17.67
CA HIS A 178 -13.01 -5.53 16.48
C HIS A 178 -13.94 -6.74 16.65
N GLU A 179 -13.73 -7.57 17.65
CA GLU A 179 -14.64 -8.67 18.01
C GLU A 179 -16.02 -8.22 18.48
N HIS A 180 -16.23 -6.91 18.65
CA HIS A 180 -17.49 -6.30 19.07
C HIS A 180 -18.19 -5.50 17.96
N LEU A 181 -17.84 -5.70 16.70
CA LEU A 181 -18.39 -4.97 15.54
C LEU A 181 -19.91 -4.96 15.52
N LEU A 182 -20.54 -6.13 15.67
CA LEU A 182 -21.99 -6.27 15.59
C LEU A 182 -22.70 -5.66 16.80
N ASP A 183 -22.12 -5.80 17.99
CA ASP A 183 -22.68 -5.24 19.23
C ASP A 183 -22.63 -3.71 19.21
N THR A 184 -21.58 -3.14 18.61
CA THR A 184 -21.39 -1.69 18.49
C THR A 184 -22.24 -1.09 17.35
N LEU A 185 -22.45 -1.86 16.27
CA LEU A 185 -23.14 -1.40 15.07
C LEU A 185 -24.41 -2.22 14.75
N PRO A 186 -25.34 -2.49 15.71
CA PRO A 186 -26.47 -3.40 15.49
C PRO A 186 -27.44 -2.91 14.40
N ASN A 187 -27.53 -1.59 14.24
CA ASN A 187 -28.42 -0.94 13.26
C ASN A 187 -27.86 -0.93 11.83
N TYR A 188 -26.63 -1.47 11.62
CA TYR A 188 -25.93 -1.46 10.33
C TYR A 188 -25.85 -2.83 9.69
N LYS A 189 -26.60 -3.83 10.16
CA LYS A 189 -26.72 -5.14 9.50
C LYS A 189 -27.10 -4.96 8.04
N HIS A 190 -26.40 -5.66 7.17
CA HIS A 190 -26.57 -5.65 5.70
C HIS A 190 -26.44 -4.27 5.04
N LYS A 191 -25.65 -3.34 5.65
CA LYS A 191 -25.47 -1.98 5.14
C LYS A 191 -24.03 -1.62 4.80
N ILE A 192 -23.06 -2.39 5.30
CA ILE A 192 -21.63 -2.11 5.13
C ILE A 192 -21.15 -2.61 3.77
N SER A 193 -20.48 -1.76 3.01
CA SER A 193 -19.93 -2.09 1.70
C SER A 193 -18.52 -2.67 1.77
N LEU A 194 -17.74 -2.26 2.76
CA LEU A 194 -16.35 -2.70 2.95
C LEU A 194 -15.99 -2.77 4.43
N ILE A 195 -15.28 -3.84 4.79
CA ILE A 195 -14.56 -3.92 6.07
C ILE A 195 -13.10 -4.25 5.75
N ILE A 196 -12.16 -3.50 6.35
CA ILE A 196 -10.74 -3.78 6.22
C ILE A 196 -10.14 -4.20 7.55
N PHE A 197 -9.19 -5.16 7.48
CA PHE A 197 -8.37 -5.63 8.59
C PHE A 197 -6.90 -5.62 8.18
N ASN A 198 -6.04 -5.03 9.02
CA ASN A 198 -4.59 -5.21 8.95
C ASN A 198 -4.16 -5.98 10.19
N LEU A 199 -3.93 -7.29 10.03
CA LEU A 199 -3.59 -8.16 11.15
C LEU A 199 -2.16 -7.92 11.63
N GLY A 200 -1.92 -7.96 12.94
CA GLY A 200 -0.60 -7.79 13.49
C GLY A 200 -0.55 -6.82 14.67
N TYR A 201 0.36 -5.86 14.62
CA TYR A 201 0.58 -4.88 15.69
C TYR A 201 0.76 -3.47 15.13
N LEU A 202 0.49 -2.46 15.97
CA LEU A 202 0.68 -1.05 15.61
C LEU A 202 2.15 -0.76 15.29
N PRO A 203 2.49 -0.30 14.06
CA PRO A 203 3.85 0.11 13.72
C PRO A 203 4.40 1.17 14.70
N LYS A 204 5.60 0.94 15.23
CA LYS A 204 6.26 1.75 16.28
C LYS A 204 5.56 1.72 17.65
N GLY A 205 4.42 1.05 17.83
CA GLY A 205 3.72 0.87 19.09
C GLY A 205 4.23 -0.34 19.90
N ASN A 206 3.46 -0.73 20.92
CA ASN A 206 3.76 -1.87 21.77
C ASN A 206 3.53 -3.19 21.02
N LYS A 207 4.59 -3.86 20.57
CA LYS A 207 4.55 -5.13 19.83
C LYS A 207 3.90 -6.31 20.60
N LYS A 208 3.66 -6.16 21.90
CA LYS A 208 2.93 -7.16 22.69
C LYS A 208 1.42 -7.08 22.50
N ILE A 209 0.91 -5.93 22.03
CA ILE A 209 -0.50 -5.73 21.69
C ILE A 209 -0.65 -6.01 20.21
N ARG A 210 -1.32 -7.10 19.87
CA ARG A 210 -1.52 -7.55 18.49
C ARG A 210 -2.85 -8.30 18.36
N THR A 211 -3.31 -8.46 17.14
CA THR A 211 -4.49 -9.27 16.83
C THR A 211 -4.31 -10.73 17.27
N LYS A 212 -5.39 -11.41 17.53
CA LYS A 212 -5.39 -12.80 18.02
C LYS A 212 -6.36 -13.64 17.18
N PRO A 213 -6.09 -14.94 16.96
CA PRO A 213 -6.93 -15.79 16.14
C PRO A 213 -8.42 -15.74 16.50
N ASN A 214 -8.74 -15.88 17.79
CA ASN A 214 -10.14 -15.95 18.23
C ASN A 214 -10.89 -14.63 18.01
N THR A 215 -10.28 -13.49 18.36
CA THR A 215 -10.92 -12.18 18.18
C THR A 215 -11.05 -11.81 16.72
N THR A 216 -10.05 -12.14 15.89
CA THR A 216 -10.08 -11.92 14.44
C THR A 216 -11.18 -12.75 13.77
N ILE A 217 -11.29 -14.04 14.09
CA ILE A 217 -12.35 -14.91 13.56
C ILE A 217 -13.73 -14.40 13.96
N GLN A 218 -13.94 -14.08 15.24
CA GLN A 218 -15.19 -13.51 15.72
C GLN A 218 -15.55 -12.21 15.00
N ALA A 219 -14.56 -11.34 14.77
CA ALA A 219 -14.77 -10.09 14.07
C ALA A 219 -15.17 -10.29 12.60
N ILE A 220 -14.59 -11.29 11.93
CA ILE A 220 -14.94 -11.64 10.55
C ILE A 220 -16.38 -12.15 10.48
N ASP A 221 -16.79 -13.05 11.39
CA ASP A 221 -18.14 -13.59 11.44
C ASP A 221 -19.20 -12.50 11.74
N GLN A 222 -18.87 -11.56 12.64
CA GLN A 222 -19.71 -10.41 12.92
C GLN A 222 -19.74 -9.42 11.75
N GLY A 223 -18.57 -9.15 11.17
CA GLY A 223 -18.42 -8.27 10.01
C GLY A 223 -19.21 -8.79 8.81
N TYR A 224 -19.17 -10.11 8.56
CA TYR A 224 -19.92 -10.72 7.47
C TYR A 224 -21.45 -10.47 7.60
N GLN A 225 -22.01 -10.46 8.81
CA GLN A 225 -23.42 -10.13 9.05
C GLN A 225 -23.74 -8.64 8.82
N LEU A 226 -22.73 -7.77 8.86
CA LEU A 226 -22.91 -6.34 8.60
C LEU A 226 -22.86 -6.03 7.09
N LEU A 227 -22.25 -6.90 6.24
CA LEU A 227 -22.07 -6.65 4.83
C LEU A 227 -23.43 -6.57 4.08
N ASN A 228 -23.50 -5.61 3.16
CA ASN A 228 -24.57 -5.56 2.17
C ASN A 228 -24.38 -6.61 1.08
N ASN A 229 -25.35 -6.74 0.15
CA ASN A 229 -25.35 -7.79 -0.89
C ASN A 229 -24.15 -7.74 -1.85
N LYS A 230 -23.36 -6.69 -1.84
CA LYS A 230 -22.12 -6.55 -2.63
C LYS A 230 -20.90 -6.31 -1.74
N GLY A 231 -21.08 -6.39 -0.43
CA GLY A 231 -20.06 -6.08 0.55
C GLY A 231 -18.90 -7.08 0.52
N ILE A 232 -17.74 -6.60 0.89
CA ILE A 232 -16.52 -7.41 0.99
C ILE A 232 -15.78 -7.14 2.30
N ILE A 233 -15.01 -8.13 2.72
CA ILE A 233 -13.99 -7.97 3.77
C ILE A 233 -12.61 -8.14 3.12
N LEU A 234 -11.73 -7.18 3.34
CA LEU A 234 -10.31 -7.24 2.97
C LEU A 234 -9.46 -7.47 4.21
N ILE A 235 -8.64 -8.51 4.17
CA ILE A 235 -7.80 -8.90 5.31
C ILE A 235 -6.35 -8.96 4.83
N THR A 236 -5.52 -8.02 5.29
CA THR A 236 -4.07 -8.10 5.09
C THR A 236 -3.47 -8.98 6.18
N VAL A 237 -2.88 -10.10 5.76
CA VAL A 237 -2.23 -11.06 6.64
C VAL A 237 -0.73 -10.85 6.61
N TYR A 238 -0.10 -10.80 7.79
CA TYR A 238 1.35 -10.68 7.97
C TYR A 238 1.88 -11.97 8.62
N PRO A 239 2.30 -12.98 7.81
CA PRO A 239 2.94 -14.17 8.35
C PRO A 239 4.21 -13.79 9.11
N ASP A 240 4.41 -14.32 10.32
CA ASP A 240 5.62 -14.04 11.09
C ASP A 240 6.84 -14.71 10.47
N THR A 241 7.86 -13.91 10.17
CA THR A 241 9.11 -14.37 9.56
C THR A 241 10.17 -14.78 10.60
N ASN A 242 9.96 -14.45 11.88
CA ASN A 242 10.92 -14.70 12.96
C ASN A 242 10.57 -15.98 13.74
N GLN A 243 11.47 -16.95 13.71
CA GLN A 243 11.35 -18.23 14.45
C GLN A 243 11.07 -18.11 15.97
N LYS A 244 11.19 -16.90 16.53
CA LYS A 244 10.92 -16.61 17.96
C LYS A 244 9.49 -16.18 18.26
N ASN A 245 8.65 -15.95 17.25
CA ASN A 245 7.30 -15.43 17.45
C ASN A 245 6.33 -16.13 16.47
N THR A 246 5.59 -17.10 16.95
CA THR A 246 4.71 -17.98 16.15
C THR A 246 3.29 -17.45 16.00
N THR A 247 2.93 -16.37 16.73
CA THR A 247 1.54 -15.90 16.83
C THR A 247 0.92 -15.47 15.51
N GLY A 248 1.66 -14.86 14.58
CA GLY A 248 1.14 -14.49 13.26
C GLY A 248 0.84 -15.72 12.40
N LYS A 249 1.69 -16.75 12.48
CA LYS A 249 1.47 -18.02 11.77
C LYS A 249 0.30 -18.80 12.35
N GLU A 250 0.11 -18.77 13.67
CA GLU A 250 -1.05 -19.38 14.33
C GLU A 250 -2.34 -18.67 13.95
N GLU A 251 -2.33 -17.32 13.89
CA GLU A 251 -3.46 -16.51 13.44
C GLU A 251 -3.80 -16.80 11.99
N GLU A 252 -2.80 -16.84 11.09
CA GLU A 252 -2.94 -17.19 9.70
C GLU A 252 -3.58 -18.57 9.51
N GLN A 253 -3.06 -19.60 10.18
CA GLN A 253 -3.55 -20.98 10.07
C GLN A 253 -5.00 -21.11 10.57
N ALA A 254 -5.31 -20.49 11.71
CA ALA A 254 -6.65 -20.48 12.26
C ALA A 254 -7.64 -19.77 11.35
N LEU A 255 -7.25 -18.62 10.80
CA LEU A 255 -8.05 -17.85 9.84
C LEU A 255 -8.34 -18.64 8.57
N LEU A 256 -7.31 -19.18 7.91
CA LEU A 256 -7.47 -19.94 6.67
C LEU A 256 -8.33 -21.21 6.88
N LYS A 257 -8.16 -21.90 8.01
CA LYS A 257 -9.00 -23.04 8.38
C LYS A 257 -10.45 -22.61 8.52
N HIS A 258 -10.72 -21.55 9.28
CA HIS A 258 -12.06 -21.02 9.50
C HIS A 258 -12.74 -20.61 8.18
N LEU A 259 -12.04 -19.85 7.32
CA LEU A 259 -12.57 -19.43 6.02
C LEU A 259 -12.91 -20.62 5.12
N LYS A 260 -12.07 -21.66 5.11
CA LYS A 260 -12.32 -22.88 4.35
C LYS A 260 -13.55 -23.66 4.84
N GLU A 261 -13.77 -23.69 6.16
CA GLU A 261 -14.88 -24.43 6.78
C GLU A 261 -16.21 -23.67 6.68
N HIS A 262 -16.21 -22.33 6.84
CA HIS A 262 -17.44 -21.53 6.98
C HIS A 262 -17.78 -20.68 5.76
N TYR A 263 -16.78 -20.35 4.91
CA TYR A 263 -16.95 -19.51 3.73
C TYR A 263 -16.34 -20.15 2.47
N PRO A 264 -16.65 -21.43 2.17
CA PRO A 264 -16.06 -22.15 1.03
C PRO A 264 -16.40 -21.43 -0.28
N ASN A 265 -15.39 -21.23 -1.13
CA ASN A 265 -15.51 -20.55 -2.43
C ASN A 265 -15.93 -19.07 -2.39
N GLN A 266 -15.96 -18.43 -1.21
CA GLN A 266 -16.33 -17.02 -1.05
C GLN A 266 -15.13 -16.09 -0.91
N TYR A 267 -13.91 -16.62 -0.84
CA TYR A 267 -12.70 -15.82 -0.67
C TYR A 267 -11.64 -16.13 -1.73
N ILE A 268 -10.81 -15.13 -2.00
CA ILE A 268 -9.67 -15.18 -2.90
C ILE A 268 -8.45 -14.68 -2.14
N THR A 269 -7.29 -15.31 -2.35
CA THR A 269 -6.01 -14.85 -1.81
C THR A 269 -5.15 -14.22 -2.90
N TYR A 270 -4.52 -13.10 -2.60
CA TYR A 270 -3.64 -12.37 -3.52
C TYR A 270 -2.23 -12.33 -2.93
N HIS A 271 -1.29 -12.98 -3.61
CA HIS A 271 0.13 -12.99 -3.26
C HIS A 271 0.91 -12.19 -4.32
N ASN A 272 1.83 -11.35 -3.89
CA ASN A 272 2.66 -10.55 -4.80
C ASN A 272 4.04 -11.17 -5.06
N THR A 273 4.41 -12.20 -4.31
CA THR A 273 5.69 -12.93 -4.44
C THR A 273 5.47 -14.42 -4.16
N ASP A 274 6.44 -15.25 -4.56
CA ASP A 274 6.48 -16.68 -4.21
C ASP A 274 6.99 -16.92 -2.76
N ASN A 275 7.35 -15.85 -2.04
CA ASN A 275 7.77 -15.94 -0.66
C ASN A 275 6.57 -16.15 0.25
N GLN A 276 6.41 -17.36 0.78
CA GLN A 276 5.31 -17.74 1.68
C GLN A 276 5.26 -16.96 2.99
N ASN A 277 6.34 -16.25 3.35
CA ASN A 277 6.39 -15.41 4.55
C ASN A 277 6.09 -13.92 4.25
N ALA A 278 5.85 -13.56 2.99
CA ALA A 278 5.49 -12.20 2.64
C ALA A 278 4.02 -11.93 2.98
N PRO A 279 3.67 -10.67 3.31
CA PRO A 279 2.28 -10.27 3.48
C PRO A 279 1.45 -10.58 2.24
N TYR A 280 0.20 -10.98 2.46
CA TYR A 280 -0.76 -11.22 1.39
C TYR A 280 -2.16 -10.74 1.78
N LEU A 281 -3.04 -10.59 0.77
CA LEU A 281 -4.40 -10.10 0.96
C LEU A 281 -5.40 -11.22 0.77
N ILE A 282 -6.40 -11.29 1.63
CA ILE A 282 -7.61 -12.09 1.47
C ILE A 282 -8.78 -11.15 1.16
N GLU A 283 -9.51 -11.44 0.11
CA GLU A 283 -10.79 -10.81 -0.21
C GLU A 283 -11.91 -11.81 0.03
N LEU A 284 -12.74 -11.58 1.04
CA LEU A 284 -13.94 -12.37 1.35
C LEU A 284 -15.17 -11.62 0.85
N LYS A 285 -15.98 -12.25 0.00
CA LYS A 285 -17.19 -11.65 -0.62
C LYS A 285 -18.44 -12.17 0.04
N TYR A 286 -19.37 -11.25 0.32
CA TYR A 286 -20.69 -11.64 0.77
C TYR A 286 -21.43 -12.42 -0.33
N GLN A 287 -22.02 -13.55 0.06
CA GLN A 287 -22.96 -14.33 -0.77
C GLN A 287 -24.23 -14.52 0.05
N PRO A 288 -25.38 -14.01 -0.44
CA PRO A 288 -26.65 -14.11 0.26
C PRO A 288 -27.16 -15.55 0.42
#